data_ba71af17488c95bd30b5836a5a4821c7
#
_entry.id   ba71af17488c95bd30b5836a5a4821c7
#
_cell.length_a   1.000
_cell.length_b   1.000
_cell.length_c   1.000
_cell.angle_alpha   90.00
_cell.angle_beta   90.00
_cell.angle_gamma   90.00
#
_symmetry.space_group_name_H-M   'P 1'
#
loop_
_entity.id
_entity.type
_entity.pdbx_description
1 polymer ?
#
loop_
_entity_poly.entity_id
_entity_poly.type
_entity_poly.pdbx_seq_one_letter_code
_entity_poly.pdbx_strand_id
1 'polypeptide(L)'
;MISGLHHYALEVPDLEVAEGFLQDFGLETAEKDGSLVATCPGRDQEQVRLVQAPAKRLHHVTFTLHPGSMDSVREALERAGTPVIEPPAGATEDGLWIRDPDGTSVQLLDELQAPARPASEVLVNMGGSRQRIGVAAWQEAAKDVLPQRLGH
;
A
#
# COMPACT_ATOMS: atom_id res chain seq x y z
N MET A 1 17.40 -5.23 2.42
CA MET A 1 16.72 -5.33 1.14
C MET A 1 15.30 -4.79 1.25
N ILE A 2 14.22 -5.58 1.11
CA ILE A 2 12.85 -5.08 1.26
C ILE A 2 12.60 -4.67 2.71
N SER A 3 12.08 -3.45 2.92
CA SER A 3 11.73 -2.92 4.24
C SER A 3 10.22 -3.01 4.52
N GLY A 4 9.37 -2.96 3.49
CA GLY A 4 7.94 -3.09 3.64
C GLY A 4 7.14 -2.88 2.37
N LEU A 5 5.83 -3.07 2.47
CA LEU A 5 4.88 -2.71 1.43
C LEU A 5 4.65 -1.21 1.47
N HIS A 6 4.85 -0.52 0.33
CA HIS A 6 4.55 0.90 0.21
C HIS A 6 3.07 1.09 -0.14
N HIS A 7 2.65 0.61 -1.30
CA HIS A 7 1.27 0.65 -1.75
C HIS A 7 1.01 -0.47 -2.77
N TYR A 8 -0.25 -0.66 -3.10
CA TYR A 8 -0.64 -1.42 -4.28
C TYR A 8 -1.52 -0.55 -5.19
N ALA A 9 -1.43 -0.80 -6.49
CA ALA A 9 -2.23 -0.11 -7.48
C ALA A 9 -3.24 -1.06 -8.11
N LEU A 10 -4.46 -0.56 -8.28
CA LEU A 10 -5.56 -1.29 -8.89
C LEU A 10 -6.04 -0.55 -10.14
N GLU A 11 -6.35 -1.29 -11.17
CA GLU A 11 -7.16 -0.80 -12.27
C GLU A 11 -8.62 -0.90 -11.93
N VAL A 12 -9.38 0.17 -12.22
CA VAL A 12 -10.82 0.23 -11.99
C VAL A 12 -11.52 0.92 -13.15
N PRO A 13 -12.73 0.47 -13.55
CA PRO A 13 -13.46 1.10 -14.65
C PRO A 13 -14.08 2.44 -14.26
N ASP A 14 -14.35 2.67 -13.01
CA ASP A 14 -15.00 3.86 -12.47
C ASP A 14 -14.25 4.35 -11.24
N LEU A 15 -13.52 5.45 -11.39
CA LEU A 15 -12.74 6.06 -10.31
C LEU A 15 -13.65 6.68 -9.23
N GLU A 16 -14.78 7.28 -9.61
CA GLU A 16 -15.68 7.94 -8.66
C GLU A 16 -16.31 6.93 -7.69
N VAL A 17 -16.78 5.79 -8.22
CA VAL A 17 -17.31 4.70 -7.40
C VAL A 17 -16.23 4.12 -6.47
N ALA A 18 -15.01 3.94 -6.99
CA ALA A 18 -13.91 3.40 -6.20
C ALA A 18 -13.42 4.39 -5.14
N GLU A 19 -13.41 5.69 -5.45
CA GLU A 19 -13.12 6.77 -4.50
C GLU A 19 -14.12 6.79 -3.35
N GLY A 20 -15.43 6.78 -3.66
CA GLY A 20 -16.48 6.74 -2.64
C GLY A 20 -16.31 5.56 -1.70
N PHE A 21 -15.99 4.37 -2.24
CA PHE A 21 -15.72 3.19 -1.42
C PHE A 21 -14.52 3.39 -0.47
N LEU A 22 -13.42 3.97 -0.96
CA LEU A 22 -12.23 4.20 -0.13
C LEU A 22 -12.49 5.26 0.95
N GLN A 23 -13.27 6.30 0.64
CA GLN A 23 -13.69 7.33 1.61
C GLN A 23 -14.63 6.74 2.67
N ASP A 24 -15.59 5.90 2.29
CA ASP A 24 -16.46 5.18 3.23
C ASP A 24 -15.67 4.24 4.15
N PHE A 25 -14.53 3.72 3.65
CA PHE A 25 -13.60 2.92 4.44
C PHE A 25 -12.73 3.77 5.37
N GLY A 26 -12.80 5.10 5.28
CA GLY A 26 -12.09 6.05 6.14
C GLY A 26 -10.72 6.48 5.63
N LEU A 27 -10.44 6.30 4.34
CA LEU A 27 -9.22 6.80 3.70
C LEU A 27 -9.44 8.22 3.17
N GLU A 28 -8.37 9.00 3.15
CA GLU A 28 -8.31 10.29 2.48
C GLU A 28 -7.86 10.07 1.04
N THR A 29 -8.55 10.71 0.08
CA THR A 29 -8.28 10.55 -1.35
C THR A 29 -7.81 11.84 -1.98
N ALA A 30 -6.94 11.75 -2.98
CA ALA A 30 -6.45 12.88 -3.76
C ALA A 30 -6.02 12.44 -5.17
N GLU A 31 -6.09 13.35 -6.12
CA GLU A 31 -5.48 13.15 -7.43
C GLU A 31 -3.96 13.39 -7.35
N LYS A 32 -3.19 12.47 -7.92
CA LYS A 32 -1.73 12.58 -8.01
C LYS A 32 -1.24 11.89 -9.29
N ASP A 33 -0.51 12.62 -10.12
CA ASP A 33 0.10 12.10 -11.35
C ASP A 33 -0.90 11.37 -12.29
N GLY A 34 -2.10 11.94 -12.43
CA GLY A 34 -3.17 11.38 -13.27
C GLY A 34 -3.82 10.09 -12.73
N SER A 35 -3.57 9.76 -11.47
CA SER A 35 -4.17 8.64 -10.76
C SER A 35 -4.88 9.16 -9.50
N LEU A 36 -5.83 8.40 -8.98
CA LEU A 36 -6.40 8.64 -7.66
C LEU A 36 -5.58 7.87 -6.62
N VAL A 37 -5.08 8.57 -5.60
CA VAL A 37 -4.35 7.95 -4.49
C VAL A 37 -5.17 8.02 -3.21
N ALA A 38 -5.01 7.02 -2.35
CA ALA A 38 -5.64 7.00 -1.04
C ALA A 38 -4.59 6.80 0.06
N THR A 39 -4.72 7.59 1.12
CA THR A 39 -3.84 7.60 2.28
C THR A 39 -4.62 7.32 3.55
N CYS A 40 -3.98 6.77 4.56
CA CYS A 40 -4.55 6.72 5.90
C CYS A 40 -4.55 8.12 6.51
N PRO A 41 -5.58 8.53 7.28
CA PRO A 41 -5.66 9.86 7.87
C PRO A 41 -4.40 10.25 8.65
N GLY A 42 -3.88 11.43 8.33
CA GLY A 42 -2.67 11.97 8.93
C GLY A 42 -1.37 11.24 8.53
N ARG A 43 -1.35 10.60 7.37
CA ARG A 43 -0.15 10.01 6.76
C ARG A 43 0.00 10.53 5.34
N ASP A 44 1.24 10.83 4.94
CA ASP A 44 1.55 11.29 3.58
C ASP A 44 1.77 10.12 2.61
N GLN A 45 2.09 8.93 3.13
CA GLN A 45 2.34 7.75 2.31
C GLN A 45 1.05 7.22 1.70
N GLU A 46 1.01 7.12 0.38
CA GLU A 46 -0.09 6.44 -0.32
C GLU A 46 -0.13 4.95 0.05
N GLN A 47 -1.35 4.42 0.19
CA GLN A 47 -1.60 3.02 0.51
C GLN A 47 -2.22 2.29 -0.68
N VAL A 48 -3.06 3.01 -1.42
CA VAL A 48 -3.73 2.51 -2.63
C VAL A 48 -3.58 3.55 -3.73
N ARG A 49 -3.29 3.09 -4.94
CA ARG A 49 -3.34 3.89 -6.16
C ARG A 49 -4.39 3.30 -7.09
N LEU A 50 -5.25 4.13 -7.66
CA LEU A 50 -6.26 3.71 -8.62
C LEU A 50 -5.95 4.30 -9.99
N VAL A 51 -5.91 3.41 -10.98
CA VAL A 51 -5.71 3.75 -12.39
C VAL A 51 -7.00 3.41 -13.14
N GLN A 52 -7.50 4.33 -13.96
CA GLN A 52 -8.69 4.06 -14.75
C GLN A 52 -8.38 3.08 -15.88
N ALA A 53 -9.16 2.00 -15.97
CA ALA A 53 -9.02 0.98 -17.01
C ALA A 53 -10.36 0.26 -17.24
N PRO A 54 -10.56 -0.41 -18.37
CA PRO A 54 -11.85 -1.05 -18.68
C PRO A 54 -12.26 -2.18 -17.74
N ALA A 55 -11.32 -2.78 -17.02
CA ALA A 55 -11.56 -3.94 -16.15
C ALA A 55 -10.83 -3.80 -14.81
N LYS A 56 -11.40 -4.41 -13.77
CA LYS A 56 -10.77 -4.47 -12.45
C LYS A 56 -9.65 -5.51 -12.44
N ARG A 57 -8.45 -5.09 -12.07
CA ARG A 57 -7.30 -5.98 -11.85
C ARG A 57 -6.21 -5.32 -11.01
N LEU A 58 -5.29 -6.12 -10.51
CA LEU A 58 -4.07 -5.60 -9.91
C LEU A 58 -3.19 -4.98 -11.01
N HIS A 59 -2.83 -3.72 -10.85
CA HIS A 59 -1.94 -3.02 -11.77
C HIS A 59 -0.47 -3.28 -11.41
N HIS A 60 -0.10 -2.99 -10.16
CA HIS A 60 1.24 -3.29 -9.63
C HIS A 60 1.25 -3.30 -8.10
N VAL A 61 2.35 -3.76 -7.55
CA VAL A 61 2.66 -3.68 -6.12
C VAL A 61 3.97 -2.96 -5.94
N THR A 62 4.04 -2.05 -4.98
CA THR A 62 5.24 -1.26 -4.66
C THR A 62 5.78 -1.61 -3.29
N PHE A 63 7.05 -1.99 -3.24
CA PHE A 63 7.77 -2.23 -2.01
C PHE A 63 8.84 -1.17 -1.79
N THR A 64 9.08 -0.83 -0.53
CA THR A 64 10.23 -0.04 -0.13
C THR A 64 11.42 -0.93 0.18
N LEU A 65 12.60 -0.42 -0.11
CA LEU A 65 13.88 -1.02 0.24
C LEU A 65 14.46 -0.31 1.48
N HIS A 66 15.36 -0.97 2.16
CA HIS A 66 16.21 -0.25 3.11
C HIS A 66 17.09 0.75 2.36
N PRO A 67 17.25 1.98 2.87
CA PRO A 67 18.04 3.01 2.20
C PRO A 67 19.43 2.53 1.78
N GLY A 68 19.81 2.87 0.55
CA GLY A 68 21.08 2.46 -0.04
C GLY A 68 21.16 0.99 -0.48
N SER A 69 20.03 0.27 -0.51
CA SER A 69 20.01 -1.13 -0.96
C SER A 69 19.80 -1.29 -2.47
N MET A 70 19.54 -0.22 -3.22
CA MET A 70 19.17 -0.29 -4.65
C MET A 70 20.23 -1.01 -5.49
N ASP A 71 21.51 -0.69 -5.32
CA ASP A 71 22.60 -1.30 -6.10
C ASP A 71 22.71 -2.81 -5.80
N SER A 72 22.63 -3.19 -4.53
CA SER A 72 22.66 -4.62 -4.15
C SER A 72 21.46 -5.39 -4.67
N VAL A 73 20.32 -4.74 -4.81
CA VAL A 73 19.12 -5.34 -5.42
C VAL A 73 19.32 -5.49 -6.92
N ARG A 74 19.87 -4.50 -7.63
CA ARG A 74 20.21 -4.61 -9.06
C ARG A 74 21.14 -5.78 -9.33
N GLU A 75 22.22 -5.89 -8.57
CA GLU A 75 23.17 -7.02 -8.68
C GLU A 75 22.49 -8.38 -8.40
N ALA A 76 21.56 -8.43 -7.45
CA ALA A 76 20.83 -9.65 -7.15
C ALA A 76 19.89 -10.06 -8.29
N LEU A 77 19.21 -9.11 -8.91
CA LEU A 77 18.34 -9.32 -10.07
C LEU A 77 19.14 -9.78 -11.29
N GLU A 78 20.28 -9.16 -11.56
CA GLU A 78 21.20 -9.59 -12.63
C GLU A 78 21.67 -11.02 -12.43
N ARG A 79 22.12 -11.39 -11.22
CA ARG A 79 22.52 -12.76 -10.89
C ARG A 79 21.38 -13.78 -11.02
N ALA A 80 20.15 -13.34 -10.74
CA ALA A 80 18.96 -14.18 -10.88
C ALA A 80 18.44 -14.24 -12.32
N GLY A 81 18.98 -13.43 -13.24
CA GLY A 81 18.49 -13.32 -14.61
C GLY A 81 17.11 -12.67 -14.71
N THR A 82 16.70 -11.88 -13.69
CA THR A 82 15.42 -11.17 -13.66
C THR A 82 15.58 -9.84 -14.36
N PRO A 83 14.90 -9.60 -15.51
CA PRO A 83 15.04 -8.36 -16.24
C PRO A 83 14.36 -7.19 -15.51
N VAL A 84 15.01 -6.03 -15.53
CA VAL A 84 14.36 -4.75 -15.25
C VAL A 84 13.49 -4.38 -16.44
N ILE A 85 12.29 -3.89 -16.19
CA ILE A 85 11.31 -3.51 -17.20
C ILE A 85 11.02 -2.01 -17.13
N GLU A 86 10.40 -1.48 -18.18
CA GLU A 86 9.80 -0.15 -18.15
C GLU A 86 8.57 -0.12 -17.24
N PRO A 87 8.26 1.02 -16.61
CA PRO A 87 7.04 1.19 -15.83
C PRO A 87 5.80 0.86 -16.66
N PRO A 88 4.79 0.19 -16.10
CA PRO A 88 3.52 0.00 -16.79
C PRO A 88 2.82 1.35 -17.00
N ALA A 89 2.01 1.46 -18.04
CA ALA A 89 1.28 2.69 -18.36
C ALA A 89 0.40 3.15 -17.20
N GLY A 90 0.54 4.41 -16.79
CA GLY A 90 -0.17 4.97 -15.62
C GLY A 90 0.54 4.78 -14.27
N ALA A 91 1.72 4.16 -14.27
CA ALA A 91 2.60 4.13 -13.11
C ALA A 91 3.60 5.29 -13.13
N THR A 92 4.26 5.55 -11.99
CA THR A 92 5.35 6.51 -11.90
C THR A 92 6.64 5.93 -12.47
N GLU A 93 7.55 6.80 -12.93
CA GLU A 93 8.85 6.37 -13.46
C GLU A 93 9.88 6.08 -12.36
N ASP A 94 9.54 6.32 -11.11
CA ASP A 94 10.45 6.20 -9.98
C ASP A 94 10.82 4.74 -9.67
N GLY A 95 12.02 4.57 -9.14
CA GLY A 95 12.48 3.29 -8.62
C GLY A 95 12.88 2.27 -9.70
N LEU A 96 12.76 1.02 -9.36
CA LEU A 96 13.13 -0.11 -10.21
C LEU A 96 11.92 -1.00 -10.45
N TRP A 97 11.66 -1.33 -11.70
CA TRP A 97 10.52 -2.13 -12.10
C TRP A 97 10.94 -3.53 -12.56
N ILE A 98 10.24 -4.53 -12.08
CA ILE A 98 10.41 -5.94 -12.46
C ILE A 98 9.05 -6.61 -12.66
N ARG A 99 9.05 -7.85 -13.14
CA ARG A 99 7.87 -8.73 -13.10
C ARG A 99 8.13 -9.91 -12.18
N ASP A 100 7.10 -10.27 -11.43
CA ASP A 100 7.10 -11.53 -10.70
C ASP A 100 6.85 -12.71 -11.66
N PRO A 101 6.99 -13.98 -11.21
CA PRO A 101 6.76 -15.15 -12.04
C PRO A 101 5.35 -15.26 -12.62
N ASP A 102 4.36 -14.66 -11.99
CA ASP A 102 2.97 -14.64 -12.43
C ASP A 102 2.67 -13.49 -13.40
N GLY A 103 3.66 -12.64 -13.68
CA GLY A 103 3.58 -11.52 -14.60
C GLY A 103 3.10 -10.20 -13.99
N THR A 104 2.93 -10.14 -12.66
CA THR A 104 2.57 -8.90 -11.94
C THR A 104 3.75 -7.93 -11.98
N SER A 105 3.48 -6.67 -12.28
CA SER A 105 4.49 -5.61 -12.19
C SER A 105 4.77 -5.27 -10.74
N VAL A 106 6.04 -5.21 -10.39
CA VAL A 106 6.52 -4.87 -9.05
C VAL A 106 7.47 -3.69 -9.13
N GLN A 107 7.20 -2.67 -8.34
CA GLN A 107 8.06 -1.51 -8.16
C GLN A 107 8.87 -1.63 -6.87
N LEU A 108 10.13 -1.25 -6.92
CA LEU A 108 11.02 -1.19 -5.77
C LEU A 108 11.52 0.24 -5.61
N LEU A 109 11.20 0.87 -4.46
CA LEU A 109 11.58 2.24 -4.13
C LEU A 109 12.66 2.25 -3.06
N ASP A 110 13.68 3.08 -3.23
CA ASP A 110 14.71 3.31 -2.20
C ASP A 110 14.24 4.41 -1.24
N GLU A 111 13.18 4.11 -0.51
CA GLU A 111 12.55 5.03 0.45
C GLU A 111 12.37 4.37 1.80
N LEU A 112 12.42 5.18 2.86
CA LEU A 112 11.96 4.75 4.16
C LEU A 112 10.42 4.72 4.18
N GLN A 113 9.86 3.59 4.54
CA GLN A 113 8.43 3.53 4.86
C GLN A 113 8.12 4.53 5.99
N ALA A 114 7.12 5.39 5.78
CA ALA A 114 6.70 6.30 6.83
C ALA A 114 6.34 5.52 8.10
N PRO A 115 6.84 5.93 9.29
CA PRO A 115 6.57 5.21 10.53
C PRO A 115 5.06 5.14 10.75
N ALA A 116 4.58 3.97 11.16
CA ALA A 116 3.22 3.84 11.65
C ALA A 116 3.05 4.77 12.84
N ARG A 117 1.90 5.45 12.98
CA ARG A 117 1.56 6.11 14.25
C ARG A 117 1.70 5.08 15.37
N PRO A 118 2.20 5.47 16.55
CA PRO A 118 2.14 4.58 17.70
C PRO A 118 0.68 4.13 17.82
N ALA A 119 0.48 2.80 17.87
CA ALA A 119 -0.84 2.25 18.06
C ALA A 119 -1.41 2.92 19.33
N SER A 120 -2.57 3.59 19.23
CA SER A 120 -3.37 3.85 20.40
C SER A 120 -3.49 2.52 21.13
N GLU A 121 -3.44 2.51 22.45
CA GLU A 121 -3.58 1.29 23.26
C GLU A 121 -4.93 0.60 22.96
N VAL A 122 -5.04 0.00 21.80
CA VAL A 122 -6.12 -0.92 21.50
C VAL A 122 -5.72 -2.22 22.18
N LEU A 123 -6.35 -2.50 23.31
CA LEU A 123 -6.24 -3.79 23.97
C LEU A 123 -6.83 -4.86 23.04
N VAL A 124 -5.97 -5.43 22.19
CA VAL A 124 -6.36 -6.55 21.33
C VAL A 124 -6.53 -7.77 22.22
N ASN A 125 -7.71 -8.37 22.20
CA ASN A 125 -7.94 -9.70 22.80
C ASN A 125 -7.06 -10.72 22.07
N MET A 126 -5.87 -10.93 22.55
CA MET A 126 -5.06 -12.09 22.12
C MET A 126 -5.59 -13.35 22.80
N GLY A 127 -5.60 -14.48 22.08
CA GLY A 127 -5.94 -15.78 22.63
C GLY A 127 -5.12 -16.06 23.90
N GLY A 128 -5.76 -16.18 25.05
CA GLY A 128 -5.14 -16.31 26.36
C GLY A 128 -5.28 -15.09 27.28
N SER A 129 -5.64 -13.92 26.78
CA SER A 129 -6.01 -12.76 27.60
C SER A 129 -7.46 -12.88 28.07
N ARG A 130 -7.68 -12.86 29.39
CA ARG A 130 -9.03 -12.84 29.98
C ARG A 130 -9.64 -11.44 30.10
N GLN A 131 -8.96 -10.43 29.64
CA GLN A 131 -9.50 -9.07 29.60
C GLN A 131 -10.44 -8.93 28.40
N ARG A 132 -11.68 -9.32 28.60
CA ARG A 132 -12.76 -8.96 27.69
C ARG A 132 -13.10 -7.50 27.95
N ILE A 133 -12.71 -6.62 27.07
CA ILE A 133 -13.32 -5.30 26.98
C ILE A 133 -14.80 -5.54 26.71
N GLY A 134 -15.68 -4.95 27.50
CA GLY A 134 -17.13 -5.15 27.37
C GLY A 134 -17.59 -4.90 25.93
N VAL A 135 -18.54 -5.73 25.45
CA VAL A 135 -19.07 -5.67 24.08
C VAL A 135 -19.55 -4.26 23.70
N ALA A 136 -20.02 -3.47 24.64
CA ALA A 136 -20.43 -2.09 24.42
C ALA A 136 -19.26 -1.11 24.15
N ALA A 137 -18.10 -1.32 24.75
CA ALA A 137 -16.94 -0.46 24.58
C ALA A 137 -16.29 -0.61 23.19
N TRP A 138 -16.31 -1.80 22.59
CA TRP A 138 -15.79 -1.98 21.23
C TRP A 138 -16.69 -1.36 20.15
N GLN A 139 -17.99 -1.33 20.37
CA GLN A 139 -18.93 -0.71 19.43
C GLN A 139 -18.83 0.84 19.45
N GLU A 140 -18.47 1.44 20.56
CA GLU A 140 -18.22 2.89 20.65
C GLU A 140 -16.82 3.23 20.12
N ALA A 141 -15.81 2.43 20.43
CA ALA A 141 -14.47 2.60 19.92
C ALA A 141 -14.35 2.38 18.40
N ALA A 142 -15.19 1.52 17.82
CA ALA A 142 -15.18 1.24 16.39
C ALA A 142 -15.64 2.45 15.53
N LYS A 143 -16.35 3.39 16.11
CA LYS A 143 -16.77 4.61 15.40
C LYS A 143 -15.62 5.60 15.16
N ASP A 144 -14.58 5.52 15.98
CA ASP A 144 -13.43 6.42 15.93
C ASP A 144 -12.14 5.73 15.45
N VAL A 145 -12.21 4.46 15.04
CA VAL A 145 -11.05 3.73 14.53
C VAL A 145 -10.89 4.05 13.04
N LEU A 146 -9.93 4.91 12.76
CA LEU A 146 -9.49 5.18 11.40
C LEU A 146 -8.40 4.19 10.98
N PRO A 147 -8.36 3.80 9.72
CA PRO A 147 -7.31 2.92 9.22
C PRO A 147 -5.95 3.58 9.40
N GLN A 148 -4.98 2.84 9.95
CA GLN A 148 -3.62 3.34 10.17
C GLN A 148 -2.66 2.87 9.09
N ARG A 149 -2.95 1.73 8.50
CA ARG A 149 -2.17 1.11 7.44
C ARG A 149 -2.99 0.05 6.74
N LEU A 150 -2.85 -0.08 5.42
CA LEU A 150 -3.37 -1.20 4.65
C LEU A 150 -2.25 -2.23 4.44
N GLY A 151 -2.55 -3.47 4.70
CA GLY A 151 -1.63 -4.59 4.53
C GLY A 151 -0.70 -4.83 5.74
N HIS A 152 -0.22 -6.02 5.81
CA HIS A 152 0.84 -6.51 6.69
C HIS A 152 1.97 -7.07 5.86
#